data_e4976a387efc6b1181724ea812eca88a
#
_entry.id   e4976a387efc6b1181724ea812eca88a
#
_cell.length_a   1.000
_cell.length_b   1.000
_cell.length_c   1.000
_cell.angle_alpha   90.00
_cell.angle_beta   90.00
_cell.angle_gamma   90.00
#
_symmetry.space_group_name_H-M   'P 1'
#
loop_
_entity.id
_entity.type
_entity.pdbx_description
1 polymer ?
#
loop_
_entity_poly.entity_id
_entity_poly.type
_entity_poly.pdbx_seq_one_letter_code
_entity_poly.pdbx_strand_id
1 'polypeptide(L)'
;MSASKDTKRGTWKVYIRYKDWQGVGQVHTKRGFATKREALEYEREFLLKKSKDVNMGFPQFVEVYMEDMKPRLKLNTFLTKKHIMETKIIPYFEKKSLSEITATDVIQWQNQLLSMRDENGMPYAQTYLRTIQNQLSAIFNHASRFYGLTANPSKQAGKMGKAKGKEMLFWTKEEYLQFSEVMKDK
;
A
#
# COMPACT_ATOMS: atom_id res chain seq x y z
N MET A 1 3.15 18.70 -32.66
CA MET A 1 3.85 19.57 -31.68
C MET A 1 2.85 19.91 -30.58
N SER A 2 3.20 19.72 -29.32
CA SER A 2 2.32 19.93 -28.17
C SER A 2 2.18 21.41 -27.78
N ALA A 3 3.20 22.25 -28.07
CA ALA A 3 3.18 23.69 -27.78
C ALA A 3 2.82 24.51 -29.02
N SER A 4 1.82 25.37 -28.89
CA SER A 4 1.33 26.26 -29.94
C SER A 4 1.11 27.69 -29.41
N LYS A 5 1.22 28.71 -30.29
CA LYS A 5 0.98 30.10 -29.93
C LYS A 5 -0.53 30.36 -29.86
N ASP A 6 -0.98 30.95 -28.78
CA ASP A 6 -2.35 31.48 -28.66
C ASP A 6 -2.41 32.86 -29.25
N THR A 7 -2.85 32.95 -30.51
CA THR A 7 -2.85 34.19 -31.30
C THR A 7 -3.75 35.29 -30.71
N LYS A 8 -4.79 34.91 -29.91
CA LYS A 8 -5.68 35.88 -29.28
C LYS A 8 -5.04 36.56 -28.07
N ARG A 9 -4.13 35.86 -27.37
CA ARG A 9 -3.52 36.33 -26.11
C ARG A 9 -2.04 36.65 -26.23
N GLY A 10 -1.41 36.38 -27.39
CA GLY A 10 0.03 36.59 -27.59
C GLY A 10 0.95 35.64 -26.78
N THR A 11 0.38 34.69 -26.05
CA THR A 11 1.08 33.75 -25.16
C THR A 11 1.18 32.37 -25.79
N TRP A 12 1.97 31.47 -25.16
CA TRP A 12 2.05 30.08 -25.56
C TRP A 12 1.11 29.20 -24.73
N LYS A 13 0.59 28.17 -25.37
CA LYS A 13 -0.23 27.11 -24.74
C LYS A 13 0.37 25.75 -25.05
N VAL A 14 0.20 24.81 -24.13
CA VAL A 14 0.57 23.39 -24.30
C VAL A 14 -0.66 22.52 -24.23
N TYR A 15 -0.68 21.53 -25.11
CA TYR A 15 -1.75 20.52 -25.20
C TYR A 15 -1.11 19.14 -25.02
N ILE A 16 -1.30 18.53 -23.82
CA ILE A 16 -0.62 17.32 -23.40
C ILE A 16 -1.62 16.16 -23.45
N ARG A 17 -1.33 15.16 -24.24
CA ARG A 17 -2.04 13.87 -24.24
C ARG A 17 -1.25 12.89 -23.38
N TYR A 18 -1.89 12.27 -22.43
CA TYR A 18 -1.29 11.24 -21.58
C TYR A 18 -2.30 10.13 -21.34
N LYS A 19 -1.83 8.95 -20.97
CA LYS A 19 -2.68 7.87 -20.49
C LYS A 19 -2.71 7.93 -18.98
N ASP A 20 -3.89 7.83 -18.40
CA ASP A 20 -4.02 7.64 -16.97
C ASP A 20 -3.62 6.20 -16.58
N TRP A 21 -3.69 5.90 -15.29
CA TRP A 21 -3.34 4.59 -14.77
C TRP A 21 -4.24 3.44 -15.28
N GLN A 22 -5.44 3.74 -15.77
CA GLN A 22 -6.35 2.77 -16.41
C GLN A 22 -6.03 2.59 -17.92
N GLY A 23 -5.03 3.29 -18.42
CA GLY A 23 -4.71 3.29 -19.84
C GLY A 23 -5.64 4.16 -20.69
N VAL A 24 -6.60 4.88 -20.06
CA VAL A 24 -7.52 5.79 -20.74
C VAL A 24 -6.81 7.05 -21.15
N GLY A 25 -6.97 7.47 -22.40
CA GLY A 25 -6.37 8.69 -22.94
C GLY A 25 -6.99 9.93 -22.31
N GLN A 26 -6.15 10.74 -21.66
CA GLN A 26 -6.51 12.00 -21.03
C GLN A 26 -5.83 13.18 -21.74
N VAL A 27 -6.42 14.36 -21.59
CA VAL A 27 -5.92 15.59 -22.17
C VAL A 27 -5.79 16.66 -21.11
N HIS A 28 -4.60 17.26 -21.03
CA HIS A 28 -4.37 18.43 -20.19
C HIS A 28 -3.93 19.62 -21.04
N THR A 29 -4.60 20.77 -20.88
CA THR A 29 -4.26 22.00 -21.58
C THR A 29 -3.92 23.10 -20.60
N LYS A 30 -2.73 23.70 -20.72
CA LYS A 30 -2.33 24.89 -19.96
C LYS A 30 -1.91 26.00 -20.90
N ARG A 31 -2.31 27.23 -20.56
CA ARG A 31 -2.10 28.45 -21.35
C ARG A 31 -1.35 29.50 -20.52
N GLY A 32 -0.84 30.54 -21.17
CA GLY A 32 -0.26 31.70 -20.49
C GLY A 32 1.25 31.64 -20.29
N PHE A 33 1.96 30.80 -21.02
CA PHE A 33 3.43 30.78 -21.01
C PHE A 33 3.98 31.94 -21.84
N ALA A 34 5.04 32.59 -21.34
CA ALA A 34 5.69 33.69 -22.03
C ALA A 34 6.47 33.19 -23.28
N THR A 35 7.06 31.99 -23.18
CA THR A 35 7.90 31.42 -24.24
C THR A 35 7.50 30.01 -24.61
N LYS A 36 7.84 29.55 -25.80
CA LYS A 36 7.69 28.17 -26.25
C LYS A 36 8.51 27.20 -25.39
N ARG A 37 9.69 27.62 -24.95
CA ARG A 37 10.59 26.84 -24.11
C ARG A 37 9.94 26.52 -22.77
N GLU A 38 9.37 27.51 -22.11
CA GLU A 38 8.67 27.38 -20.84
C GLU A 38 7.45 26.45 -20.97
N ALA A 39 6.68 26.53 -22.04
CA ALA A 39 5.56 25.63 -22.30
C ALA A 39 6.02 24.18 -22.50
N LEU A 40 7.13 23.93 -23.19
CA LEU A 40 7.71 22.59 -23.37
C LEU A 40 8.35 22.04 -22.09
N GLU A 41 8.94 22.89 -21.26
CA GLU A 41 9.51 22.52 -19.96
C GLU A 41 8.39 22.08 -18.99
N TYR A 42 7.30 22.83 -18.96
CA TYR A 42 6.09 22.44 -18.22
C TYR A 42 5.52 21.10 -18.71
N GLU A 43 5.48 20.85 -20.01
CA GLU A 43 5.03 19.56 -20.54
C GLU A 43 5.89 18.40 -20.02
N ARG A 44 7.22 18.56 -20.06
CA ARG A 44 8.15 17.54 -19.56
C ARG A 44 7.94 17.27 -18.06
N GLU A 45 7.84 18.32 -17.24
CA GLU A 45 7.57 18.20 -15.82
C GLU A 45 6.22 17.55 -15.54
N PHE A 46 5.18 17.94 -16.29
CA PHE A 46 3.85 17.37 -16.16
C PHE A 46 3.84 15.87 -16.49
N LEU A 47 4.46 15.48 -17.62
CA LEU A 47 4.55 14.07 -17.99
C LEU A 47 5.38 13.26 -17.01
N LEU A 48 6.49 13.82 -16.50
CA LEU A 48 7.28 13.19 -15.44
C LEU A 48 6.49 13.02 -14.13
N LYS A 49 5.69 14.01 -13.75
CA LYS A 49 4.78 13.92 -12.61
C LYS A 49 3.73 12.85 -12.84
N LYS A 50 3.08 12.86 -14.02
CA LYS A 50 2.01 11.90 -14.34
C LYS A 50 2.50 10.47 -14.54
N SER A 51 3.70 10.26 -15.04
CA SER A 51 4.33 8.93 -15.08
C SER A 51 4.71 8.40 -13.68
N LYS A 52 4.81 9.30 -12.69
CA LYS A 52 5.11 8.97 -11.28
C LYS A 52 3.89 9.06 -10.34
N ASP A 53 2.80 9.66 -10.79
CA ASP A 53 1.60 9.81 -9.97
C ASP A 53 0.80 8.50 -9.96
N VAL A 54 0.97 7.76 -8.89
CA VAL A 54 0.04 6.69 -8.51
C VAL A 54 -1.21 7.35 -7.90
N ASN A 55 -1.95 8.05 -8.75
CA ASN A 55 -3.20 8.75 -8.36
C ASN A 55 -4.40 7.77 -8.41
N MET A 56 -4.10 6.50 -8.11
CA MET A 56 -5.04 5.41 -8.05
C MET A 56 -5.63 5.32 -6.65
N GLY A 57 -6.92 5.04 -6.53
CA GLY A 57 -7.51 4.70 -5.24
C GLY A 57 -6.77 3.53 -4.58
N PHE A 58 -6.64 3.56 -3.28
CA PHE A 58 -5.91 2.51 -2.56
C PHE A 58 -6.47 1.10 -2.82
N PRO A 59 -7.82 0.86 -2.81
CA PRO A 59 -8.38 -0.45 -3.11
C PRO A 59 -7.98 -0.97 -4.50
N GLN A 60 -8.06 -0.12 -5.53
CA GLN A 60 -7.70 -0.48 -6.90
C GLN A 60 -6.21 -0.83 -7.01
N PHE A 61 -5.35 -0.10 -6.30
CA PHE A 61 -3.94 -0.46 -6.26
C PHE A 61 -3.69 -1.80 -5.57
N VAL A 62 -4.44 -2.11 -4.51
CA VAL A 62 -4.35 -3.42 -3.84
C VAL A 62 -4.71 -4.56 -4.80
N GLU A 63 -5.71 -4.38 -5.67
CA GLU A 63 -6.06 -5.37 -6.71
C GLU A 63 -4.88 -5.59 -7.66
N VAL A 64 -4.29 -4.53 -8.20
CA VAL A 64 -3.10 -4.61 -9.07
C VAL A 64 -1.95 -5.32 -8.36
N TYR A 65 -1.67 -4.94 -7.10
CA TYR A 65 -0.65 -5.59 -6.29
C TYR A 65 -0.91 -7.09 -6.10
N MET A 66 -2.16 -7.48 -5.85
CA MET A 66 -2.53 -8.88 -5.67
C MET A 66 -2.40 -9.68 -6.96
N GLU A 67 -2.73 -9.10 -8.12
CA GLU A 67 -2.51 -9.72 -9.43
C GLU A 67 -1.02 -9.93 -9.71
N ASP A 68 -0.17 -8.93 -9.46
CA ASP A 68 1.28 -9.00 -9.61
C ASP A 68 1.90 -10.09 -8.70
N MET A 69 1.32 -10.29 -7.52
CA MET A 69 1.83 -11.25 -6.53
C MET A 69 1.31 -12.67 -6.72
N LYS A 70 0.14 -12.85 -7.35
CA LYS A 70 -0.54 -14.14 -7.52
C LYS A 70 0.36 -15.25 -8.09
N PRO A 71 1.13 -15.03 -9.18
CA PRO A 71 1.97 -16.09 -9.75
C PRO A 71 3.19 -16.44 -8.89
N ARG A 72 3.50 -15.63 -7.87
CA ARG A 72 4.70 -15.77 -7.01
C ARG A 72 4.40 -16.39 -5.65
N LEU A 73 3.13 -16.58 -5.31
CA LEU A 73 2.69 -17.02 -3.98
C LEU A 73 2.02 -18.40 -4.04
N LYS A 74 2.25 -19.19 -2.98
CA LYS A 74 1.46 -20.40 -2.75
C LYS A 74 0.01 -20.00 -2.42
N LEU A 75 -0.95 -20.84 -2.80
CA LEU A 75 -2.38 -20.58 -2.65
C LEU A 75 -2.75 -20.12 -1.23
N ASN A 76 -2.36 -20.86 -0.21
CA ASN A 76 -2.69 -20.52 1.18
C ASN A 76 -2.11 -19.17 1.63
N THR A 77 -0.90 -18.85 1.19
CA THR A 77 -0.27 -17.54 1.46
C THR A 77 -1.04 -16.43 0.77
N PHE A 78 -1.48 -16.65 -0.46
CA PHE A 78 -2.28 -15.69 -1.21
C PHE A 78 -3.63 -15.44 -0.54
N LEU A 79 -4.33 -16.51 -0.12
CA LEU A 79 -5.64 -16.40 0.56
C LEU A 79 -5.53 -15.67 1.91
N THR A 80 -4.54 -16.01 2.71
CA THR A 80 -4.29 -15.31 3.98
C THR A 80 -3.98 -13.83 3.77
N LYS A 81 -3.15 -13.52 2.79
CA LYS A 81 -2.82 -12.15 2.41
C LYS A 81 -4.08 -11.38 1.97
N LYS A 82 -4.88 -11.97 1.09
CA LYS A 82 -6.14 -11.42 0.60
C LYS A 82 -7.09 -11.12 1.74
N HIS A 83 -7.32 -12.07 2.62
CA HIS A 83 -8.17 -11.90 3.81
C HIS A 83 -7.74 -10.73 4.70
N ILE A 84 -6.45 -10.62 5.01
CA ILE A 84 -5.94 -9.50 5.82
C ILE A 84 -6.18 -8.16 5.12
N MET A 85 -5.97 -8.09 3.81
CA MET A 85 -6.19 -6.86 3.05
C MET A 85 -7.66 -6.45 3.07
N GLU A 86 -8.57 -7.37 2.78
CA GLU A 86 -10.00 -7.12 2.71
C GLU A 86 -10.62 -6.77 4.08
N THR A 87 -10.14 -7.38 5.15
CA THR A 87 -10.76 -7.20 6.48
C THR A 87 -10.09 -6.15 7.36
N LYS A 88 -8.80 -5.86 7.19
CA LYS A 88 -8.02 -5.02 8.10
C LYS A 88 -7.38 -3.78 7.46
N ILE A 89 -7.18 -3.78 6.16
CA ILE A 89 -6.43 -2.71 5.49
C ILE A 89 -7.36 -1.88 4.60
N ILE A 90 -8.01 -2.50 3.61
CA ILE A 90 -8.88 -1.80 2.64
C ILE A 90 -9.95 -0.96 3.33
N PRO A 91 -10.73 -1.45 4.31
CA PRO A 91 -11.82 -0.68 4.90
C PRO A 91 -11.38 0.66 5.50
N TYR A 92 -10.14 0.74 5.98
CA TYR A 92 -9.62 1.98 6.55
C TYR A 92 -9.18 3.00 5.48
N PHE A 93 -8.55 2.51 4.41
CA PHE A 93 -7.98 3.36 3.36
C PHE A 93 -8.86 3.49 2.11
N GLU A 94 -10.11 2.98 2.15
CA GLU A 94 -11.00 2.87 0.99
C GLU A 94 -11.20 4.20 0.24
N LYS A 95 -11.31 5.30 0.99
CA LYS A 95 -11.63 6.63 0.43
C LYS A 95 -10.40 7.45 0.05
N LYS A 96 -9.19 6.89 0.20
CA LYS A 96 -7.94 7.60 -0.08
C LYS A 96 -7.28 7.09 -1.34
N SER A 97 -6.64 7.98 -2.07
CA SER A 97 -5.70 7.58 -3.11
C SER A 97 -4.36 7.15 -2.49
N LEU A 98 -3.63 6.28 -3.18
CA LEU A 98 -2.35 5.76 -2.68
C LEU A 98 -1.34 6.88 -2.38
N SER A 99 -1.34 7.95 -3.18
CA SER A 99 -0.45 9.11 -3.04
C SER A 99 -0.82 10.02 -1.87
N GLU A 100 -2.07 10.00 -1.40
CA GLU A 100 -2.56 10.85 -0.31
C GLU A 100 -2.36 10.23 1.08
N ILE A 101 -2.04 8.93 1.14
CA ILE A 101 -1.85 8.27 2.43
C ILE A 101 -0.53 8.74 3.04
N THR A 102 -0.63 9.36 4.20
CA THR A 102 0.49 9.89 4.98
C THR A 102 0.92 8.93 6.09
N ALA A 103 2.10 9.18 6.68
CA ALA A 103 2.53 8.45 7.88
C ALA A 103 1.58 8.64 9.06
N THR A 104 0.95 9.81 9.19
CA THR A 104 -0.05 10.09 10.21
C THR A 104 -1.29 9.20 10.06
N ASP A 105 -1.75 9.00 8.82
CA ASP A 105 -2.88 8.09 8.55
C ASP A 105 -2.55 6.65 8.95
N VAL A 106 -1.33 6.22 8.68
CA VAL A 106 -0.88 4.88 9.08
C VAL A 106 -0.81 4.76 10.60
N ILE A 107 -0.33 5.77 11.33
CA ILE A 107 -0.33 5.78 12.80
C ILE A 107 -1.75 5.70 13.36
N GLN A 108 -2.69 6.46 12.82
CA GLN A 108 -4.10 6.42 13.22
C GLN A 108 -4.72 5.04 12.99
N TRP A 109 -4.45 4.43 11.84
CA TRP A 109 -4.87 3.06 11.54
C TRP A 109 -4.25 2.02 12.51
N GLN A 110 -2.96 2.15 12.85
CA GLN A 110 -2.31 1.32 13.85
C GLN A 110 -2.99 1.44 15.21
N ASN A 111 -3.28 2.67 15.66
CA ASN A 111 -3.96 2.92 16.93
C ASN A 111 -5.36 2.31 16.95
N GLN A 112 -6.09 2.38 15.84
CA GLN A 112 -7.39 1.73 15.72
C GLN A 112 -7.27 0.21 15.84
N LEU A 113 -6.31 -0.42 15.16
CA LEU A 113 -6.09 -1.87 15.26
C LEU A 113 -5.67 -2.32 16.67
N LEU A 114 -4.87 -1.52 17.37
CA LEU A 114 -4.46 -1.78 18.76
C LEU A 114 -5.64 -1.72 19.72
N SER A 115 -6.64 -0.88 19.46
CA SER A 115 -7.86 -0.77 20.25
C SER A 115 -8.90 -1.85 19.95
N MET A 116 -8.82 -2.49 18.77
CA MET A 116 -9.75 -3.54 18.37
C MET A 116 -9.61 -4.78 19.26
N ARG A 117 -10.72 -5.49 19.40
CA ARG A 117 -10.82 -6.77 20.13
C ARG A 117 -11.31 -7.85 19.17
N ASP A 118 -10.93 -9.09 19.43
CA ASP A 118 -11.43 -10.24 18.72
C ASP A 118 -12.86 -10.61 19.19
N GLU A 119 -13.42 -11.68 18.63
CA GLU A 119 -14.75 -12.19 18.96
C GLU A 119 -14.89 -12.60 20.45
N ASN A 120 -13.77 -12.86 21.13
CA ASN A 120 -13.71 -13.20 22.55
C ASN A 120 -13.41 -11.97 23.44
N GLY A 121 -13.41 -10.76 22.88
CA GLY A 121 -13.10 -9.53 23.61
C GLY A 121 -11.62 -9.33 23.93
N MET A 122 -10.72 -10.18 23.39
CA MET A 122 -9.28 -10.12 23.64
C MET A 122 -8.54 -9.23 22.62
N PRO A 123 -7.49 -8.54 23.04
CA PRO A 123 -6.67 -7.77 22.10
C PRO A 123 -5.96 -8.69 21.10
N TYR A 124 -5.78 -8.22 19.87
CA TYR A 124 -5.02 -8.99 18.88
C TYR A 124 -3.60 -9.30 19.35
N ALA A 125 -3.15 -10.53 19.06
CA ALA A 125 -1.79 -10.96 19.36
C ALA A 125 -0.75 -10.05 18.68
N GLN A 126 0.35 -9.76 19.38
CA GLN A 126 1.40 -8.86 18.89
C GLN A 126 2.03 -9.34 17.56
N THR A 127 2.15 -10.65 17.38
CA THR A 127 2.63 -11.27 16.13
C THR A 127 1.65 -11.10 14.98
N TYR A 128 0.33 -11.14 15.25
CA TYR A 128 -0.71 -10.91 14.26
C TYR A 128 -0.73 -9.44 13.81
N LEU A 129 -0.67 -8.50 14.76
CA LEU A 129 -0.56 -7.06 14.47
C LEU A 129 0.67 -6.79 13.59
N ARG A 130 1.79 -7.45 13.91
CA ARG A 130 3.01 -7.36 13.09
C ARG A 130 2.81 -7.89 11.68
N THR A 131 2.07 -8.98 11.54
CA THR A 131 1.76 -9.56 10.23
C THR A 131 0.91 -8.61 9.39
N ILE A 132 -0.13 -7.99 9.97
CA ILE A 132 -0.96 -6.99 9.29
C ILE A 132 -0.12 -5.81 8.84
N GLN A 133 0.72 -5.27 9.71
CA GLN A 133 1.64 -4.16 9.38
C GLN A 133 2.59 -4.51 8.23
N ASN A 134 3.11 -5.73 8.21
CA ASN A 134 4.00 -6.18 7.14
C ASN A 134 3.27 -6.25 5.78
N GLN A 135 1.96 -6.59 5.76
CA GLN A 135 1.19 -6.58 4.52
C GLN A 135 1.03 -5.15 3.98
N LEU A 136 0.67 -4.18 4.82
CA LEU A 136 0.58 -2.78 4.40
C LEU A 136 1.94 -2.25 3.90
N SER A 137 3.00 -2.55 4.63
CA SER A 137 4.37 -2.15 4.24
C SER A 137 4.80 -2.77 2.90
N ALA A 138 4.38 -4.00 2.62
CA ALA A 138 4.67 -4.68 1.34
C ALA A 138 3.95 -4.01 0.16
N ILE A 139 2.70 -3.57 0.34
CA ILE A 139 1.95 -2.80 -0.68
C ILE A 139 2.69 -1.52 -1.03
N PHE A 140 3.06 -0.72 -0.03
CA PHE A 140 3.77 0.54 -0.26
C PHE A 140 5.19 0.34 -0.81
N ASN A 141 5.90 -0.72 -0.41
CA ASN A 141 7.20 -1.07 -1.00
C ASN A 141 7.06 -1.42 -2.48
N HIS A 142 6.02 -2.16 -2.86
CA HIS A 142 5.72 -2.49 -4.25
C HIS A 142 5.41 -1.23 -5.06
N ALA A 143 4.56 -0.35 -4.51
CA ALA A 143 4.25 0.94 -5.11
C ALA A 143 5.50 1.81 -5.32
N SER A 144 6.38 1.90 -4.32
CA SER A 144 7.62 2.68 -4.44
C SER A 144 8.59 2.10 -5.45
N ARG A 145 8.67 0.77 -5.56
CA ARG A 145 9.62 0.10 -6.45
C ARG A 145 9.19 0.13 -7.90
N PHE A 146 7.90 -0.08 -8.18
CA PHE A 146 7.42 -0.35 -9.54
C PHE A 146 6.49 0.73 -10.09
N TYR A 147 5.81 1.48 -9.22
CA TYR A 147 4.76 2.42 -9.61
C TYR A 147 5.08 3.88 -9.23
N GLY A 148 6.31 4.17 -8.84
CA GLY A 148 6.83 5.53 -8.69
C GLY A 148 6.33 6.29 -7.45
N LEU A 149 5.81 5.60 -6.43
CA LEU A 149 5.54 6.23 -5.14
C LEU A 149 6.85 6.71 -4.51
N THR A 150 6.94 7.98 -4.18
CA THR A 150 8.21 8.63 -3.73
C THR A 150 8.67 8.17 -2.36
N ALA A 151 7.74 7.86 -1.47
CA ALA A 151 8.05 7.43 -0.09
C ALA A 151 7.07 6.36 0.38
N ASN A 152 7.54 5.48 1.29
CA ASN A 152 6.68 4.50 1.94
C ASN A 152 6.20 5.05 3.29
N PRO A 153 4.93 5.48 3.42
CA PRO A 153 4.39 6.05 4.65
C PRO A 153 4.35 5.04 5.81
N SER A 154 4.24 3.75 5.50
CA SER A 154 4.27 2.67 6.50
C SER A 154 5.65 2.50 7.15
N LYS A 155 6.73 2.81 6.44
CA LYS A 155 8.08 2.84 7.03
C LYS A 155 8.26 4.04 7.94
N GLN A 156 7.75 5.19 7.55
CA GLN A 156 7.82 6.43 8.33
C GLN A 156 7.01 6.34 9.62
N ALA A 157 5.83 5.72 9.59
CA ALA A 157 4.98 5.50 10.76
C ALA A 157 5.58 4.53 11.80
N GLY A 158 6.59 3.74 11.41
CA GLY A 158 7.17 2.74 12.28
C GLY A 158 6.43 1.41 12.28
N LYS A 159 6.91 0.51 13.14
CA LYS A 159 6.42 -0.87 13.18
C LYS A 159 5.41 -1.07 14.31
N MET A 160 4.32 -1.76 14.02
CA MET A 160 3.33 -2.21 15.00
C MET A 160 3.57 -3.68 15.37
N GLY A 161 3.33 -4.02 16.63
CA GLY A 161 3.46 -5.38 17.13
C GLY A 161 4.91 -5.88 17.31
N LYS A 162 5.06 -7.06 17.88
CA LYS A 162 6.36 -7.71 18.17
C LYS A 162 6.65 -8.84 17.19
N ALA A 163 7.92 -9.04 16.85
CA ALA A 163 8.34 -10.10 15.94
C ALA A 163 8.34 -11.49 16.61
N LYS A 164 8.67 -11.54 17.91
CA LYS A 164 8.66 -12.79 18.69
C LYS A 164 7.31 -12.94 19.39
N GLY A 165 6.71 -14.11 19.26
CA GLY A 165 5.57 -14.55 20.06
C GLY A 165 5.97 -14.80 21.52
N LYS A 166 5.00 -15.20 22.34
CA LYS A 166 5.29 -15.80 23.63
C LYS A 166 6.08 -17.09 23.39
N GLU A 167 7.02 -17.35 24.27
CA GLU A 167 7.73 -18.62 24.25
C GLU A 167 6.72 -19.77 24.35
N MET A 168 6.77 -20.70 23.42
CA MET A 168 5.91 -21.87 23.46
C MET A 168 6.44 -22.81 24.54
N LEU A 169 5.57 -23.12 25.50
CA LEU A 169 5.84 -24.20 26.44
C LEU A 169 5.83 -25.51 25.64
N PHE A 170 6.87 -26.27 25.75
CA PHE A 170 6.96 -27.61 25.17
C PHE A 170 7.38 -28.57 26.28
N TRP A 171 6.93 -29.78 26.17
CA TRP A 171 7.31 -30.82 27.09
C TRP A 171 8.70 -31.34 26.73
N THR A 172 9.58 -31.48 27.72
CA THR A 172 10.82 -32.21 27.51
C THR A 172 10.49 -33.69 27.29
N LYS A 173 11.45 -34.44 26.77
CA LYS A 173 11.26 -35.90 26.58
C LYS A 173 10.93 -36.60 27.89
N GLU A 174 11.59 -36.20 28.98
CA GLU A 174 11.41 -36.73 30.33
C GLU A 174 10.00 -36.44 30.84
N GLU A 175 9.53 -35.20 30.74
CA GLU A 175 8.17 -34.80 31.15
C GLU A 175 7.11 -35.54 30.33
N TYR A 176 7.32 -35.71 29.01
CA TYR A 176 6.42 -36.46 28.15
C TYR A 176 6.34 -37.94 28.55
N LEU A 177 7.48 -38.59 28.89
CA LEU A 177 7.52 -39.96 29.36
C LEU A 177 6.78 -40.15 30.69
N GLN A 178 7.02 -39.26 31.66
CA GLN A 178 6.28 -39.25 32.93
C GLN A 178 4.78 -39.10 32.71
N PHE A 179 4.35 -38.16 31.86
CA PHE A 179 2.95 -38.01 31.53
C PHE A 179 2.35 -39.28 30.91
N SER A 180 3.09 -39.90 29.95
CA SER A 180 2.61 -41.10 29.27
C SER A 180 2.50 -42.33 30.17
N GLU A 181 3.36 -42.45 31.21
CA GLU A 181 3.28 -43.51 32.21
C GLU A 181 2.04 -43.35 33.11
N VAL A 182 1.80 -42.12 33.60
CA VAL A 182 0.62 -41.82 34.42
C VAL A 182 -0.69 -42.03 33.64
N MET A 183 -0.68 -41.84 32.34
CA MET A 183 -1.86 -42.06 31.48
C MET A 183 -2.11 -43.55 31.16
N LYS A 184 -1.11 -44.42 31.27
CA LYS A 184 -1.29 -45.87 31.06
C LYS A 184 -1.94 -46.56 32.24
N ASP A 185 -1.87 -45.97 33.42
CA ASP A 185 -2.45 -46.53 34.66
C ASP A 185 -3.91 -46.08 34.88
N LYS A 186 -4.54 -45.45 33.92
CA LYS A 186 -5.95 -45.08 33.86
C LYS A 186 -6.72 -45.85 32.81
#